data_2d786528eff9339cee6b62d2c084eabc
#
_entry.id   2d786528eff9339cee6b62d2c084eabc
#
_cell.length_a   1.000
_cell.length_b   1.000
_cell.length_c   1.000
_cell.angle_alpha   90.00
_cell.angle_beta   90.00
_cell.angle_gamma   90.00
#
_symmetry.space_group_name_H-M   'P 1'
#
loop_
_entity.id
_entity.type
_entity.pdbx_description
1 polymer ?
#
loop_
_entity_poly.entity_id
_entity_poly.type
_entity_poly.pdbx_seq_one_letter_code
_entity_poly.pdbx_strand_id
1 'polypeptide(L)'
;MALPMVLWAIALLTAVTLLLAGVINGWIEEETHAGKAFLARQQALSGIAVAMNPGIHPGDPLLKQGTGEEGWSVVIGDESGLINPNYFLGQNPDHRSVLQKLFTTWKLSPPDAETAADGLFDWQSPSPFKSLRGAKQQDYEAAGYTGLPPGTAFVSPDEMALVIGFSPVMQAKPDWRSYFSTYNPGPVNLMHAPKRVLIDFLDFTPAQADAWIALRNGKDGIEGTDDDLPPPPTIAAALQYVGVPSKEMIQQEATTQGSLRRIESTGRWHGVTHRIVVVCNVNNPPSSTSMLGWSEE
;
A
#
# COMPACT_ATOMS: atom_id res chain seq x y z
N MET A 1 -71.22 -0.82 -21.70
CA MET A 1 -69.97 -1.61 -21.68
C MET A 1 -68.70 -0.82 -22.08
N ALA A 2 -68.83 0.36 -22.72
CA ALA A 2 -67.64 1.15 -23.14
C ALA A 2 -66.87 1.83 -22.03
N LEU A 3 -67.53 2.33 -20.97
CA LEU A 3 -66.90 3.07 -19.87
C LEU A 3 -65.81 2.28 -19.10
N PRO A 4 -66.04 0.99 -18.71
CA PRO A 4 -65.00 0.20 -18.05
C PRO A 4 -63.78 -0.07 -18.95
N MET A 5 -63.98 -0.28 -20.26
CA MET A 5 -62.90 -0.47 -21.21
C MET A 5 -61.99 0.75 -21.33
N VAL A 6 -62.58 1.95 -21.35
CA VAL A 6 -61.80 3.21 -21.41
C VAL A 6 -61.03 3.41 -20.14
N LEU A 7 -61.61 3.14 -18.96
CA LEU A 7 -60.92 3.22 -17.67
C LEU A 7 -59.75 2.27 -17.59
N TRP A 8 -59.92 1.03 -18.07
CA TRP A 8 -58.81 0.04 -18.12
C TRP A 8 -57.72 0.47 -19.10
N ALA A 9 -58.06 1.02 -20.25
CA ALA A 9 -57.08 1.54 -21.22
C ALA A 9 -56.27 2.70 -20.62
N ILE A 10 -56.93 3.64 -19.93
CA ILE A 10 -56.26 4.76 -19.24
C ILE A 10 -55.33 4.22 -18.12
N ALA A 11 -55.81 3.30 -17.31
CA ALA A 11 -55.01 2.70 -16.25
C ALA A 11 -53.77 1.98 -16.79
N LEU A 12 -53.92 1.22 -17.89
CA LEU A 12 -52.81 0.54 -18.56
C LEU A 12 -51.78 1.54 -19.11
N LEU A 13 -52.25 2.58 -19.82
CA LEU A 13 -51.40 3.63 -20.36
C LEU A 13 -50.65 4.36 -19.27
N THR A 14 -51.30 4.68 -18.16
CA THR A 14 -50.67 5.32 -17.01
C THR A 14 -49.61 4.44 -16.42
N ALA A 15 -49.88 3.14 -16.25
CA ALA A 15 -48.90 2.17 -15.74
C ALA A 15 -47.66 2.06 -16.64
N VAL A 16 -47.87 1.98 -17.96
CA VAL A 16 -46.77 1.93 -18.94
C VAL A 16 -45.95 3.22 -18.93
N THR A 17 -46.59 4.38 -18.82
CA THR A 17 -45.93 5.68 -18.77
C THR A 17 -45.07 5.79 -17.51
N LEU A 18 -45.58 5.36 -16.35
CA LEU A 18 -44.82 5.34 -15.07
C LEU A 18 -43.62 4.38 -15.12
N LEU A 19 -43.79 3.20 -15.73
CA LEU A 19 -42.71 2.26 -15.94
C LEU A 19 -41.62 2.85 -16.85
N LEU A 20 -41.96 3.45 -17.96
CA LEU A 20 -41.03 4.10 -18.87
C LEU A 20 -40.30 5.28 -18.19
N ALA A 21 -41.03 6.11 -17.45
CA ALA A 21 -40.43 7.20 -16.69
C ALA A 21 -39.42 6.68 -15.65
N GLY A 22 -39.70 5.56 -14.96
CA GLY A 22 -38.80 4.92 -14.03
C GLY A 22 -37.51 4.41 -14.71
N VAL A 23 -37.64 3.79 -15.86
CA VAL A 23 -36.49 3.30 -16.67
C VAL A 23 -35.62 4.48 -17.16
N ILE A 24 -36.25 5.52 -17.68
CA ILE A 24 -35.53 6.72 -18.18
C ILE A 24 -34.80 7.44 -17.03
N ASN A 25 -35.46 7.61 -15.89
CA ASN A 25 -34.81 8.22 -14.72
C ASN A 25 -33.63 7.40 -14.23
N GLY A 26 -33.75 6.07 -14.23
CA GLY A 26 -32.61 5.18 -13.86
C GLY A 26 -31.41 5.34 -14.81
N TRP A 27 -31.64 5.45 -16.10
CA TRP A 27 -30.57 5.68 -17.08
C TRP A 27 -29.92 7.06 -16.94
N ILE A 28 -30.72 8.11 -16.68
CA ILE A 28 -30.20 9.46 -16.45
C ILE A 28 -29.33 9.49 -15.17
N GLU A 29 -29.76 8.83 -14.11
CA GLU A 29 -29.01 8.74 -12.88
C GLU A 29 -27.69 7.98 -13.08
N GLU A 30 -27.70 6.87 -13.80
CA GLU A 30 -26.52 6.07 -14.10
C GLU A 30 -25.52 6.84 -14.99
N GLU A 31 -25.99 7.49 -16.05
CA GLU A 31 -25.16 8.33 -16.94
C GLU A 31 -24.58 9.52 -16.18
N THR A 32 -25.36 10.14 -15.30
CA THR A 32 -24.90 11.26 -14.45
C THR A 32 -23.86 10.77 -13.45
N HIS A 33 -24.01 9.57 -12.87
CA HIS A 33 -23.04 9.01 -11.95
C HIS A 33 -21.71 8.67 -12.65
N ALA A 34 -21.77 8.05 -13.83
CA ALA A 34 -20.59 7.76 -14.66
C ALA A 34 -19.84 9.04 -15.06
N GLY A 35 -20.57 10.10 -15.42
CA GLY A 35 -19.99 11.41 -15.69
C GLY A 35 -19.29 12.03 -14.48
N LYS A 36 -19.91 11.95 -13.30
CA LYS A 36 -19.29 12.41 -12.03
C LYS A 36 -18.05 11.58 -11.67
N ALA A 37 -18.09 10.26 -11.81
CA ALA A 37 -16.95 9.39 -11.57
C ALA A 37 -15.78 9.71 -12.50
N PHE A 38 -16.07 9.95 -13.79
CA PHE A 38 -15.06 10.40 -14.75
C PHE A 38 -14.42 11.72 -14.33
N LEU A 39 -15.20 12.71 -13.92
CA LEU A 39 -14.68 14.01 -13.49
C LEU A 39 -13.88 13.89 -12.17
N ALA A 40 -14.35 13.10 -11.21
CA ALA A 40 -13.59 12.80 -9.99
C ALA A 40 -12.24 12.15 -10.31
N ARG A 41 -12.20 11.20 -11.27
CA ARG A 41 -10.98 10.60 -11.77
C ARG A 41 -10.05 11.63 -12.42
N GLN A 42 -10.57 12.56 -13.23
CA GLN A 42 -9.77 13.64 -13.82
C GLN A 42 -9.16 14.57 -12.76
N GLN A 43 -9.89 14.85 -11.69
CA GLN A 43 -9.36 15.59 -10.54
C GLN A 43 -8.22 14.82 -9.86
N ALA A 44 -8.38 13.52 -9.62
CA ALA A 44 -7.31 12.69 -9.06
C ALA A 44 -6.06 12.67 -9.96
N LEU A 45 -6.23 12.51 -11.27
CA LEU A 45 -5.13 12.57 -12.25
C LEU A 45 -4.41 13.92 -12.24
N SER A 46 -5.15 15.03 -12.08
CA SER A 46 -4.56 16.36 -11.97
C SER A 46 -3.67 16.46 -10.71
N GLY A 47 -4.13 15.93 -9.58
CA GLY A 47 -3.33 15.85 -8.36
C GLY A 47 -2.06 15.01 -8.54
N ILE A 48 -2.14 13.85 -9.22
CA ILE A 48 -0.97 13.04 -9.55
C ILE A 48 0.02 13.84 -10.41
N ALA A 49 -0.45 14.51 -11.47
CA ALA A 49 0.40 15.28 -12.36
C ALA A 49 1.17 16.39 -11.63
N VAL A 50 0.52 17.08 -10.68
CA VAL A 50 1.15 18.09 -9.82
C VAL A 50 2.22 17.43 -8.93
N ALA A 51 1.85 16.35 -8.22
CA ALA A 51 2.73 15.72 -7.23
C ALA A 51 3.89 14.91 -7.86
N MET A 52 3.82 14.57 -9.14
CA MET A 52 4.94 13.97 -9.88
C MET A 52 6.05 14.98 -10.18
N ASN A 53 5.80 16.28 -10.06
CA ASN A 53 6.87 17.27 -10.17
C ASN A 53 7.81 17.14 -8.96
N PRO A 54 9.13 16.93 -9.18
CA PRO A 54 10.10 16.77 -8.10
C PRO A 54 10.24 17.99 -7.19
N GLY A 55 9.90 19.16 -7.68
CA GLY A 55 9.91 20.41 -6.90
C GLY A 55 8.70 20.59 -5.99
N ILE A 56 7.74 19.67 -6.00
CA ILE A 56 6.60 19.67 -5.08
C ILE A 56 6.93 18.78 -3.88
N HIS A 57 6.89 19.36 -2.70
CA HIS A 57 7.18 18.69 -1.43
C HIS A 57 5.90 18.43 -0.64
N PRO A 58 5.90 17.48 0.33
CA PRO A 58 4.79 17.32 1.27
C PRO A 58 4.46 18.66 1.95
N GLY A 59 3.17 18.94 2.12
CA GLY A 59 2.72 20.23 2.69
C GLY A 59 2.57 21.37 1.68
N ASP A 60 3.01 21.23 0.42
CA ASP A 60 2.84 22.26 -0.61
C ASP A 60 1.34 22.57 -0.83
N PRO A 61 0.93 23.85 -0.83
CA PRO A 61 -0.45 24.26 -1.08
C PRO A 61 -1.04 23.72 -2.38
N LEU A 62 -0.21 23.47 -3.41
CA LEU A 62 -0.64 22.87 -4.68
C LEU A 62 -1.12 21.43 -4.55
N LEU A 63 -0.83 20.73 -3.45
CA LEU A 63 -1.31 19.37 -3.19
C LEU A 63 -2.78 19.30 -2.81
N LYS A 64 -3.43 20.45 -2.62
CA LYS A 64 -4.86 20.51 -2.32
C LYS A 64 -5.48 21.67 -3.08
N GLN A 65 -6.36 21.35 -4.02
CA GLN A 65 -7.06 22.35 -4.82
C GLN A 65 -8.57 22.09 -4.87
N GLY A 66 -9.31 23.19 -5.06
CA GLY A 66 -10.74 23.16 -5.22
C GLY A 66 -11.52 23.43 -3.92
N THR A 67 -12.83 23.22 -3.98
CA THR A 67 -13.78 23.34 -2.89
C THR A 67 -14.06 21.99 -2.26
N GLY A 68 -14.91 21.93 -1.21
CA GLY A 68 -15.27 20.66 -0.56
C GLY A 68 -15.92 19.63 -1.50
N GLU A 69 -16.60 20.09 -2.57
CA GLU A 69 -17.34 19.22 -3.50
C GLU A 69 -16.56 18.91 -4.78
N GLU A 70 -15.65 19.78 -5.18
CA GLU A 70 -14.87 19.64 -6.43
C GLU A 70 -13.38 19.90 -6.15
N GLY A 71 -12.51 19.10 -6.76
CA GLY A 71 -11.07 19.28 -6.68
C GLY A 71 -10.32 18.02 -6.27
N TRP A 72 -9.05 18.20 -5.89
CA TRP A 72 -8.20 17.09 -5.43
C TRP A 72 -7.53 17.39 -4.10
N SER A 73 -7.09 16.31 -3.47
CA SER A 73 -6.15 16.36 -2.35
C SER A 73 -5.13 15.23 -2.52
N VAL A 74 -3.86 15.56 -2.34
CA VAL A 74 -2.75 14.63 -2.50
C VAL A 74 -1.99 14.48 -1.20
N VAL A 75 -1.61 13.23 -0.91
CA VAL A 75 -0.66 12.88 0.14
C VAL A 75 0.58 12.31 -0.54
N ILE A 76 1.74 12.85 -0.22
CA ILE A 76 3.04 12.32 -0.64
C ILE A 76 3.65 11.59 0.55
N GLY A 77 4.07 10.35 0.35
CA GLY A 77 4.81 9.52 1.29
C GLY A 77 5.96 8.80 0.61
N ASP A 78 6.57 7.85 1.29
CA ASP A 78 7.66 7.06 0.77
C ASP A 78 7.48 5.56 1.07
N GLU A 79 7.68 4.72 0.05
CA GLU A 79 7.56 3.25 0.15
C GLU A 79 8.86 2.57 0.60
N SER A 80 10.01 3.26 0.55
CA SER A 80 11.30 2.65 0.91
C SER A 80 11.42 2.35 2.41
N GLY A 81 10.58 2.97 3.23
CA GLY A 81 10.48 2.67 4.66
C GLY A 81 9.69 1.41 5.02
N LEU A 82 9.14 0.69 4.03
CA LEU A 82 8.37 -0.54 4.23
C LEU A 82 9.23 -1.78 3.95
N ILE A 83 8.79 -2.91 4.50
CA ILE A 83 9.46 -4.22 4.38
C ILE A 83 9.13 -4.82 3.02
N ASN A 84 10.14 -5.16 2.22
CA ASN A 84 9.91 -5.93 1.00
C ASN A 84 10.16 -7.42 1.24
N PRO A 85 9.11 -8.27 1.21
CA PRO A 85 9.27 -9.72 1.39
C PRO A 85 10.16 -10.33 0.32
N ASN A 86 10.12 -9.82 -0.92
CA ASN A 86 10.96 -10.30 -2.02
C ASN A 86 12.44 -10.05 -1.77
N TYR A 87 12.80 -8.90 -1.21
CA TYR A 87 14.18 -8.59 -0.85
C TYR A 87 14.69 -9.54 0.23
N PHE A 88 13.96 -9.66 1.34
CA PHE A 88 14.42 -10.46 2.48
C PHE A 88 14.45 -11.95 2.18
N LEU A 89 13.48 -12.48 1.45
CA LEU A 89 13.42 -13.91 1.14
C LEU A 89 14.24 -14.30 -0.10
N GLY A 90 14.50 -13.37 -1.01
CA GLY A 90 15.22 -13.65 -2.26
C GLY A 90 16.73 -13.59 -2.14
N GLN A 91 17.29 -12.79 -1.22
CA GLN A 91 18.74 -12.59 -1.10
C GLN A 91 19.45 -13.72 -0.35
N ASN A 92 18.85 -14.20 0.75
CA ASN A 92 19.42 -15.24 1.57
C ASN A 92 18.32 -16.05 2.26
N PRO A 93 18.30 -17.39 2.14
CA PRO A 93 17.36 -18.25 2.86
C PRO A 93 17.34 -18.05 4.37
N ASP A 94 18.45 -17.63 4.96
CA ASP A 94 18.54 -17.37 6.41
C ASP A 94 17.74 -16.14 6.84
N HIS A 95 17.42 -15.21 5.93
CA HIS A 95 16.58 -14.07 6.21
C HIS A 95 15.11 -14.43 6.52
N ARG A 96 14.70 -15.69 6.35
CA ARG A 96 13.41 -16.17 6.88
C ARG A 96 13.26 -15.93 8.38
N SER A 97 14.38 -16.04 9.12
CA SER A 97 14.43 -15.79 10.56
C SER A 97 14.00 -14.37 10.93
N VAL A 98 14.21 -13.40 10.03
CA VAL A 98 13.82 -11.99 10.20
C VAL A 98 12.30 -11.86 10.20
N LEU A 99 11.63 -12.50 9.25
CA LEU A 99 10.16 -12.50 9.19
C LEU A 99 9.56 -13.34 10.34
N GLN A 100 10.17 -14.47 10.69
CA GLN A 100 9.76 -15.24 11.88
C GLN A 100 9.80 -14.38 13.15
N LYS A 101 10.88 -13.58 13.32
CA LYS A 101 11.00 -12.65 14.44
C LYS A 101 9.88 -11.60 14.41
N LEU A 102 9.61 -10.98 13.25
CA LEU A 102 8.52 -10.02 13.09
C LEU A 102 7.18 -10.64 13.50
N PHE A 103 6.87 -11.83 13.00
CA PHE A 103 5.61 -12.51 13.32
C PHE A 103 5.51 -12.90 14.80
N THR A 104 6.63 -13.28 15.42
CA THR A 104 6.69 -13.52 16.86
C THR A 104 6.45 -12.22 17.66
N THR A 105 6.95 -11.08 17.19
CA THR A 105 6.65 -9.77 17.79
C THR A 105 5.16 -9.47 17.74
N TRP A 106 4.46 -9.92 16.71
CA TRP A 106 3.00 -9.86 16.58
C TRP A 106 2.28 -10.96 17.39
N LYS A 107 2.99 -11.64 18.29
CA LYS A 107 2.49 -12.66 19.20
C LYS A 107 1.98 -13.96 18.54
N LEU A 108 2.47 -14.28 17.36
CA LEU A 108 2.29 -15.62 16.82
C LEU A 108 3.11 -16.62 17.66
N SER A 109 2.60 -17.85 17.74
CA SER A 109 3.41 -18.95 18.29
C SER A 109 4.64 -19.20 17.40
N PRO A 110 5.79 -19.65 17.94
CA PRO A 110 6.95 -19.96 17.13
C PRO A 110 6.65 -20.90 15.95
N PRO A 111 5.87 -21.99 16.11
CA PRO A 111 5.50 -22.85 14.99
C PRO A 111 4.68 -22.16 13.89
N ASP A 112 3.77 -21.24 14.25
CA ASP A 112 2.96 -20.50 13.28
C ASP A 112 3.82 -19.44 12.54
N ALA A 113 4.73 -18.78 13.26
CA ALA A 113 5.67 -17.83 12.68
C ALA A 113 6.62 -18.52 11.68
N GLU A 114 7.13 -19.73 12.02
CA GLU A 114 7.93 -20.54 11.09
C GLU A 114 7.11 -20.94 9.86
N THR A 115 5.88 -21.42 10.07
CA THR A 115 5.00 -21.87 8.98
C THR A 115 4.70 -20.72 8.02
N ALA A 116 4.41 -19.52 8.55
CA ALA A 116 4.16 -18.35 7.72
C ALA A 116 5.42 -17.93 6.93
N ALA A 117 6.58 -17.88 7.56
CA ALA A 117 7.83 -17.50 6.89
C ALA A 117 8.30 -18.53 5.86
N ASP A 118 8.19 -19.82 6.16
CA ASP A 118 8.49 -20.90 5.21
C ASP A 118 7.51 -20.89 4.04
N GLY A 119 6.22 -20.64 4.29
CA GLY A 119 5.22 -20.52 3.25
C GLY A 119 5.49 -19.36 2.28
N LEU A 120 5.86 -18.19 2.82
CA LEU A 120 6.23 -17.02 2.02
C LEU A 120 7.49 -17.28 1.18
N PHE A 121 8.49 -17.96 1.75
CA PHE A 121 9.69 -18.35 1.02
C PHE A 121 9.38 -19.33 -0.10
N ASP A 122 8.57 -20.36 0.18
CA ASP A 122 8.20 -21.38 -0.80
C ASP A 122 7.33 -20.81 -1.91
N TRP A 123 6.52 -19.77 -1.63
CA TRP A 123 5.71 -19.08 -2.64
C TRP A 123 6.55 -18.55 -3.80
N GLN A 124 7.65 -17.87 -3.50
CA GLN A 124 8.51 -17.25 -4.52
C GLN A 124 9.63 -18.16 -5.02
N SER A 125 9.94 -19.23 -4.32
CA SER A 125 11.03 -20.14 -4.68
C SER A 125 10.64 -21.02 -5.88
N PRO A 126 11.43 -21.02 -6.97
CA PRO A 126 11.20 -21.91 -8.10
C PRO A 126 11.53 -23.39 -7.80
N SER A 127 12.13 -23.68 -6.64
CA SER A 127 12.46 -25.04 -6.20
C SER A 127 11.18 -25.89 -6.08
N PRO A 128 11.18 -27.14 -6.56
CA PRO A 128 10.08 -28.06 -6.33
C PRO A 128 10.02 -28.59 -4.88
N PHE A 129 11.10 -28.41 -4.12
CA PHE A 129 11.19 -28.87 -2.74
C PHE A 129 10.65 -27.81 -1.79
N LYS A 130 9.78 -28.23 -0.89
CA LYS A 130 9.24 -27.35 0.14
C LYS A 130 10.14 -27.26 1.36
N SER A 131 10.07 -26.13 2.06
CA SER A 131 10.65 -25.93 3.38
C SER A 131 9.99 -26.84 4.42
N LEU A 132 10.57 -26.96 5.60
CA LEU A 132 10.09 -27.88 6.64
C LEU A 132 8.60 -27.69 6.97
N ARG A 133 8.16 -26.43 7.04
CA ARG A 133 6.77 -26.03 7.34
C ARG A 133 6.11 -25.29 6.18
N GLY A 134 6.74 -25.27 5.02
CA GLY A 134 6.25 -24.59 3.83
C GLY A 134 5.24 -25.42 3.04
N ALA A 135 4.81 -24.86 1.90
CA ALA A 135 3.84 -25.47 1.00
C ALA A 135 4.23 -25.29 -0.47
N LYS A 136 4.02 -26.32 -1.27
CA LYS A 136 4.24 -26.34 -2.71
C LYS A 136 2.97 -26.79 -3.44
N GLN A 137 3.05 -26.87 -4.77
CA GLN A 137 1.92 -27.12 -5.65
C GLN A 137 0.95 -28.21 -5.14
N GLN A 138 1.45 -29.35 -4.66
CA GLN A 138 0.60 -30.44 -4.16
C GLN A 138 -0.24 -30.02 -2.93
N ASP A 139 0.33 -29.22 -2.04
CA ASP A 139 -0.36 -28.74 -0.85
C ASP A 139 -1.48 -27.75 -1.24
N TYR A 140 -1.21 -26.88 -2.23
CA TYR A 140 -2.19 -25.93 -2.78
C TYR A 140 -3.32 -26.65 -3.55
N GLU A 141 -2.99 -27.65 -4.38
CA GLU A 141 -3.97 -28.46 -5.10
C GLU A 141 -4.89 -29.22 -4.11
N ALA A 142 -4.31 -29.78 -3.04
CA ALA A 142 -5.07 -30.42 -1.97
C ALA A 142 -6.01 -29.44 -1.23
N ALA A 143 -5.65 -28.17 -1.16
CA ALA A 143 -6.48 -27.10 -0.61
C ALA A 143 -7.49 -26.51 -1.63
N GLY A 144 -7.52 -27.02 -2.87
CA GLY A 144 -8.44 -26.60 -3.92
C GLY A 144 -7.96 -25.43 -4.79
N TYR A 145 -6.69 -25.04 -4.68
CA TYR A 145 -6.09 -24.00 -5.50
C TYR A 145 -5.29 -24.61 -6.65
N THR A 146 -5.51 -24.15 -7.87
CA THR A 146 -4.76 -24.57 -9.05
C THR A 146 -3.79 -23.48 -9.49
N GLY A 147 -2.57 -23.86 -9.89
CA GLY A 147 -1.56 -22.91 -10.40
C GLY A 147 -0.82 -22.12 -9.31
N LEU A 148 -0.96 -22.52 -8.04
CA LEU A 148 -0.22 -21.93 -6.92
C LEU A 148 0.75 -22.96 -6.30
N PRO A 149 1.86 -22.53 -5.70
CA PRO A 149 2.39 -21.16 -5.75
C PRO A 149 3.02 -20.86 -7.12
N PRO A 150 3.14 -19.58 -7.55
CA PRO A 150 3.69 -19.22 -8.87
C PRO A 150 5.19 -19.47 -9.00
N GLY A 151 5.92 -19.64 -7.91
CA GLY A 151 7.38 -19.79 -7.90
C GLY A 151 8.13 -18.52 -8.33
N THR A 152 7.50 -17.35 -8.15
CA THR A 152 8.04 -16.03 -8.51
C THR A 152 7.83 -15.04 -7.36
N ALA A 153 8.56 -13.93 -7.42
CA ALA A 153 8.43 -12.82 -6.47
C ALA A 153 6.96 -12.31 -6.38
N PHE A 154 6.56 -11.85 -5.20
CA PHE A 154 5.27 -11.22 -4.99
C PHE A 154 5.13 -9.96 -5.84
N VAL A 155 4.03 -9.84 -6.57
CA VAL A 155 3.68 -8.62 -7.34
C VAL A 155 3.01 -7.59 -6.43
N SER A 156 2.25 -8.06 -5.44
CA SER A 156 1.56 -7.22 -4.45
C SER A 156 1.66 -7.86 -3.06
N PRO A 157 1.69 -7.06 -1.98
CA PRO A 157 1.55 -7.59 -0.63
C PRO A 157 0.26 -8.42 -0.43
N ASP A 158 -0.80 -8.15 -1.19
CA ASP A 158 -2.06 -8.90 -1.09
C ASP A 158 -1.93 -10.38 -1.43
N GLU A 159 -0.97 -10.75 -2.29
CA GLU A 159 -0.70 -12.15 -2.61
C GLU A 159 -0.25 -12.96 -1.39
N MET A 160 0.34 -12.31 -0.37
CA MET A 160 0.72 -12.97 0.89
C MET A 160 -0.49 -13.59 1.59
N ALA A 161 -1.70 -13.03 1.40
CA ALA A 161 -2.92 -13.59 1.94
C ALA A 161 -3.32 -14.94 1.32
N LEU A 162 -2.79 -15.27 0.15
CA LEU A 162 -3.01 -16.56 -0.54
C LEU A 162 -2.03 -17.64 -0.08
N VAL A 163 -1.01 -17.28 0.68
CA VAL A 163 0.03 -18.22 1.13
C VAL A 163 -0.52 -19.16 2.20
N ILE A 164 -0.39 -20.46 1.97
CA ILE A 164 -0.74 -21.48 2.98
C ILE A 164 0.13 -21.25 4.22
N GLY A 165 -0.52 -21.12 5.39
CA GLY A 165 0.13 -20.84 6.66
C GLY A 165 0.18 -19.35 7.03
N PHE A 166 -0.26 -18.42 6.19
CA PHE A 166 -0.26 -16.98 6.49
C PHE A 166 -1.51 -16.49 7.25
N SER A 167 -2.59 -17.29 7.29
CA SER A 167 -3.84 -16.94 7.99
C SER A 167 -3.66 -16.52 9.46
N PRO A 168 -2.81 -17.19 10.28
CA PRO A 168 -2.56 -16.74 11.66
C PRO A 168 -1.96 -15.33 11.74
N VAL A 169 -1.11 -14.93 10.77
CA VAL A 169 -0.56 -13.58 10.69
C VAL A 169 -1.67 -12.55 10.48
N MET A 170 -2.58 -12.81 9.54
CA MET A 170 -3.71 -11.92 9.26
C MET A 170 -4.64 -11.74 10.46
N GLN A 171 -4.80 -12.78 11.27
CA GLN A 171 -5.63 -12.75 12.49
C GLN A 171 -4.94 -11.97 13.62
N ALA A 172 -3.64 -12.21 13.83
CA ALA A 172 -2.87 -11.56 14.88
C ALA A 172 -2.62 -10.08 14.59
N LYS A 173 -2.47 -9.71 13.32
CA LYS A 173 -2.13 -8.36 12.86
C LYS A 173 -3.02 -7.97 11.67
N PRO A 174 -4.25 -7.49 11.89
CA PRO A 174 -5.18 -7.15 10.80
C PRO A 174 -4.66 -6.05 9.85
N ASP A 175 -3.80 -5.15 10.33
CA ASP A 175 -3.14 -4.09 9.58
C ASP A 175 -1.79 -4.50 8.97
N TRP A 176 -1.49 -5.81 8.87
CA TRP A 176 -0.23 -6.36 8.38
C TRP A 176 0.19 -5.80 7.01
N ARG A 177 -0.77 -5.54 6.11
CA ARG A 177 -0.50 -4.96 4.78
C ARG A 177 0.28 -3.65 4.84
N SER A 178 0.02 -2.86 5.87
CA SER A 178 0.67 -1.56 6.04
C SER A 178 2.18 -1.64 6.34
N TYR A 179 2.70 -2.83 6.63
CA TYR A 179 4.13 -3.06 6.88
C TYR A 179 4.92 -3.39 5.62
N PHE A 180 4.25 -3.84 4.56
CA PHE A 180 4.90 -4.42 3.39
C PHE A 180 4.74 -3.58 2.13
N SER A 181 5.79 -3.60 1.31
CA SER A 181 5.80 -3.08 -0.05
C SER A 181 6.59 -4.01 -0.95
N THR A 182 6.13 -4.24 -2.16
CA THR A 182 6.89 -5.00 -3.18
C THR A 182 7.75 -4.10 -4.07
N TYR A 183 7.65 -2.79 -3.90
CA TYR A 183 8.36 -1.80 -4.71
C TYR A 183 9.75 -1.47 -4.19
N ASN A 184 9.97 -1.53 -2.87
CA ASN A 184 11.28 -1.24 -2.27
C ASN A 184 12.32 -2.31 -2.66
N PRO A 185 13.36 -1.99 -3.46
CA PRO A 185 14.31 -3.00 -3.95
C PRO A 185 15.37 -3.40 -2.92
N GLY A 186 15.34 -2.84 -1.72
CA GLY A 186 16.40 -2.98 -0.72
C GLY A 186 15.92 -3.13 0.71
N PRO A 187 16.85 -2.93 1.67
CA PRO A 187 16.53 -2.91 3.08
C PRO A 187 15.58 -1.75 3.43
N VAL A 188 15.01 -1.80 4.63
CA VAL A 188 14.11 -0.74 5.13
C VAL A 188 14.87 0.57 5.29
N ASN A 189 14.39 1.64 4.70
CA ASN A 189 14.99 2.96 4.85
C ASN A 189 14.54 3.62 6.16
N LEU A 190 15.50 3.85 7.08
CA LEU A 190 15.25 4.51 8.36
C LEU A 190 14.68 5.92 8.21
N MET A 191 15.04 6.62 7.12
CA MET A 191 14.58 7.98 6.88
C MET A 191 13.08 8.04 6.60
N HIS A 192 12.47 6.93 6.15
CA HIS A 192 11.07 6.86 5.72
C HIS A 192 10.27 5.81 6.49
N ALA A 193 10.93 4.98 7.33
CA ALA A 193 10.26 3.92 8.07
C ALA A 193 9.18 4.47 9.01
N PRO A 194 7.92 4.01 8.92
CA PRO A 194 6.88 4.42 9.84
C PRO A 194 7.14 3.86 11.25
N LYS A 195 6.60 4.52 12.27
CA LYS A 195 6.80 4.17 13.69
C LYS A 195 6.61 2.67 13.96
N ARG A 196 5.58 2.05 13.38
CA ARG A 196 5.30 0.63 13.55
C ARG A 196 6.42 -0.27 13.04
N VAL A 197 7.05 0.08 11.90
CA VAL A 197 8.17 -0.68 11.34
C VAL A 197 9.43 -0.49 12.18
N LEU A 198 9.71 0.72 12.66
CA LEU A 198 10.82 0.99 13.57
C LEU A 198 10.72 0.13 14.84
N ILE A 199 9.52 0.01 15.42
CA ILE A 199 9.30 -0.74 16.66
C ILE A 199 9.30 -2.25 16.40
N ASP A 200 8.42 -2.72 15.52
CA ASP A 200 8.12 -4.15 15.38
C ASP A 200 9.21 -4.90 14.61
N PHE A 201 9.87 -4.23 13.66
CA PHE A 201 10.88 -4.84 12.79
C PHE A 201 12.32 -4.49 13.18
N LEU A 202 12.59 -3.23 13.51
CA LEU A 202 13.95 -2.73 13.80
C LEU A 202 14.25 -2.61 15.29
N ASP A 203 13.39 -3.14 16.18
CA ASP A 203 13.64 -3.21 17.64
C ASP A 203 13.79 -1.85 18.36
N PHE A 204 13.24 -0.78 17.81
CA PHE A 204 13.19 0.49 18.53
C PHE A 204 12.18 0.42 19.68
N THR A 205 12.49 1.05 20.79
CA THR A 205 11.44 1.35 21.77
C THR A 205 10.49 2.44 21.23
N PRO A 206 9.24 2.52 21.72
CA PRO A 206 8.33 3.58 21.29
C PRO A 206 8.90 5.00 21.43
N ALA A 207 9.65 5.26 22.51
CA ALA A 207 10.29 6.55 22.75
C ALA A 207 11.42 6.84 21.75
N GLN A 208 12.22 5.83 21.40
CA GLN A 208 13.28 5.96 20.38
C GLN A 208 12.71 6.19 19.00
N ALA A 209 11.61 5.49 18.65
CA ALA A 209 10.92 5.69 17.39
C ALA A 209 10.34 7.12 17.27
N ASP A 210 9.70 7.62 18.34
CA ASP A 210 9.19 9.00 18.38
C ASP A 210 10.31 10.02 18.26
N ALA A 211 11.40 9.84 19.00
CA ALA A 211 12.58 10.71 18.94
C ALA A 211 13.23 10.72 17.56
N TRP A 212 13.32 9.54 16.90
CA TRP A 212 13.85 9.43 15.55
C TRP A 212 12.98 10.15 14.53
N ILE A 213 11.66 9.93 14.58
CA ILE A 213 10.70 10.59 13.66
C ILE A 213 10.73 12.11 13.87
N ALA A 214 10.72 12.59 15.11
CA ALA A 214 10.82 14.01 15.40
C ALA A 214 12.12 14.64 14.92
N LEU A 215 13.24 13.91 15.00
CA LEU A 215 14.54 14.38 14.56
C LEU A 215 14.63 14.46 13.03
N ARG A 216 14.19 13.38 12.34
CA ARG A 216 14.32 13.30 10.88
C ARG A 216 13.39 14.26 10.14
N ASN A 217 12.18 14.51 10.68
CA ASN A 217 11.15 15.35 10.06
C ASN A 217 11.31 16.85 10.41
N GLY A 218 12.46 17.26 10.95
CA GLY A 218 12.73 18.66 11.20
C GLY A 218 11.79 19.32 12.23
N LYS A 219 11.69 20.64 12.17
CA LYS A 219 10.91 21.45 13.13
C LYS A 219 9.43 21.51 12.80
N ASP A 220 9.10 21.39 11.52
CA ASP A 220 7.70 21.41 11.06
C ASP A 220 7.01 20.05 11.24
N GLY A 221 7.77 18.96 11.48
CA GLY A 221 7.27 17.61 11.68
C GLY A 221 6.75 16.95 10.41
N ILE A 222 7.00 17.53 9.24
CA ILE A 222 6.50 17.05 7.94
C ILE A 222 7.66 16.41 7.19
N GLU A 223 7.55 15.12 6.90
CA GLU A 223 8.56 14.38 6.13
C GLU A 223 8.67 14.88 4.69
N GLY A 224 9.89 15.09 4.21
CA GLY A 224 10.18 15.48 2.83
C GLY A 224 10.25 17.00 2.63
N THR A 225 10.50 17.79 3.69
CA THR A 225 10.66 19.24 3.64
C THR A 225 12.13 19.67 3.78
N ASP A 226 12.42 20.95 3.56
CA ASP A 226 13.79 21.48 3.51
C ASP A 226 14.51 21.47 4.88
N ASP A 227 13.77 21.38 5.99
CA ASP A 227 14.35 21.34 7.34
C ASP A 227 14.55 19.93 7.90
N ASP A 228 14.29 18.90 7.09
CA ASP A 228 14.55 17.50 7.43
C ASP A 228 16.03 17.24 7.69
N LEU A 229 16.29 16.26 8.57
CA LEU A 229 17.62 15.76 8.78
C LEU A 229 18.19 15.14 7.50
N PRO A 230 19.34 15.61 6.99
CA PRO A 230 20.01 14.94 5.89
C PRO A 230 20.32 13.47 6.22
N PRO A 231 20.20 12.54 5.24
CA PRO A 231 20.46 11.13 5.50
C PRO A 231 21.84 10.91 6.12
N PRO A 232 21.92 10.31 7.34
CA PRO A 232 23.20 9.98 7.97
C PRO A 232 24.05 9.07 7.08
N PRO A 233 25.37 9.19 7.09
CA PRO A 233 26.24 8.43 6.18
C PRO A 233 26.24 6.92 6.46
N THR A 234 25.87 6.51 7.66
CA THR A 234 25.80 5.10 8.06
C THR A 234 24.63 4.85 8.99
N ILE A 235 24.16 3.60 9.02
CA ILE A 235 23.13 3.16 9.97
C ILE A 235 23.57 3.38 11.42
N ALA A 236 24.83 3.08 11.73
CA ALA A 236 25.38 3.30 13.08
C ALA A 236 25.29 4.78 13.51
N ALA A 237 25.57 5.72 12.60
CA ALA A 237 25.41 7.14 12.87
C ALA A 237 23.94 7.51 13.10
N ALA A 238 23.01 6.98 12.32
CA ALA A 238 21.58 7.19 12.52
C ALA A 238 21.12 6.69 13.90
N LEU A 239 21.48 5.47 14.28
CA LEU A 239 21.09 4.85 15.54
C LEU A 239 21.66 5.59 16.76
N GLN A 240 22.85 6.20 16.61
CA GLN A 240 23.49 6.96 17.68
C GLN A 240 22.69 8.19 18.11
N TYR A 241 21.97 8.85 17.19
CA TYR A 241 21.13 10.02 17.50
C TYR A 241 20.07 9.74 18.56
N VAL A 242 19.56 8.51 18.60
CA VAL A 242 18.45 8.13 19.50
C VAL A 242 18.83 7.04 20.50
N GLY A 243 20.13 6.76 20.63
CA GLY A 243 20.65 5.80 21.60
C GLY A 243 20.19 4.36 21.36
N VAL A 244 19.93 3.99 20.12
CA VAL A 244 19.63 2.60 19.73
C VAL A 244 20.95 1.86 19.58
N PRO A 245 21.15 0.70 20.28
CA PRO A 245 22.35 -0.10 20.09
C PRO A 245 22.46 -0.58 18.65
N SER A 246 23.66 -0.40 18.07
CA SER A 246 23.94 -0.89 16.72
C SER A 246 24.08 -2.41 16.76
N LYS A 247 23.00 -3.11 16.42
CA LYS A 247 22.98 -4.57 16.28
C LYS A 247 23.32 -4.93 14.82
N GLU A 248 24.06 -6.01 14.61
CA GLU A 248 24.42 -6.50 13.28
C GLU A 248 23.19 -6.69 12.38
N MET A 249 22.12 -7.23 12.94
CA MET A 249 20.84 -7.41 12.28
C MET A 249 20.30 -6.10 11.69
N ILE A 250 20.25 -5.00 12.47
CA ILE A 250 19.76 -3.71 12.00
C ILE A 250 20.64 -3.17 10.86
N GLN A 251 21.95 -3.40 10.93
CA GLN A 251 22.88 -2.96 9.87
C GLN A 251 22.65 -3.69 8.53
N GLN A 252 22.14 -4.91 8.57
CA GLN A 252 21.84 -5.70 7.37
C GLN A 252 20.43 -5.42 6.83
N GLU A 253 19.49 -5.10 7.71
CA GLU A 253 18.06 -4.96 7.38
C GLU A 253 17.63 -3.51 7.13
N ALA A 254 18.49 -2.54 7.41
CA ALA A 254 18.18 -1.12 7.26
C ALA A 254 19.16 -0.39 6.35
N THR A 255 18.71 0.74 5.81
CA THR A 255 19.50 1.70 5.04
C THR A 255 19.12 3.13 5.46
N THR A 256 19.94 4.10 5.08
CA THR A 256 19.61 5.53 5.16
C THR A 256 19.49 6.16 3.76
N GLN A 257 19.61 5.34 2.72
CA GLN A 257 19.67 5.81 1.33
C GLN A 257 18.51 5.27 0.52
N GLY A 258 18.16 6.02 -0.52
CA GLY A 258 17.05 5.68 -1.43
C GLY A 258 15.75 6.37 -1.02
N SER A 259 14.88 6.56 -1.99
CA SER A 259 13.54 7.11 -1.83
C SER A 259 12.64 6.58 -2.92
N LEU A 260 11.45 6.16 -2.56
CA LEU A 260 10.40 5.70 -3.45
C LEU A 260 9.14 6.50 -3.17
N ARG A 261 8.94 7.57 -3.92
CA ARG A 261 7.78 8.45 -3.73
C ARG A 261 6.48 7.68 -3.97
N ARG A 262 5.63 7.67 -2.94
CA ARG A 262 4.24 7.25 -3.01
C ARG A 262 3.35 8.47 -3.10
N ILE A 263 2.58 8.58 -4.15
CA ILE A 263 1.63 9.67 -4.37
C ILE A 263 0.23 9.08 -4.30
N GLU A 264 -0.56 9.57 -3.37
CA GLU A 264 -1.94 9.18 -3.18
C GLU A 264 -2.84 10.39 -3.43
N SER A 265 -3.56 10.39 -4.53
CA SER A 265 -4.44 11.48 -4.95
C SER A 265 -5.89 11.07 -4.85
N THR A 266 -6.68 11.88 -4.16
CA THR A 266 -8.14 11.74 -4.08
C THR A 266 -8.80 12.89 -4.82
N GLY A 267 -9.42 12.59 -5.95
CA GLY A 267 -10.27 13.50 -6.69
C GLY A 267 -11.71 13.44 -6.20
N ARG A 268 -12.39 14.58 -6.19
CA ARG A 268 -13.80 14.70 -5.77
C ARG A 268 -14.59 15.46 -6.81
N TRP A 269 -15.82 15.00 -7.03
CA TRP A 269 -16.79 15.69 -7.89
C TRP A 269 -18.23 15.39 -7.44
N HIS A 270 -18.90 16.40 -6.86
CA HIS A 270 -20.31 16.33 -6.44
C HIS A 270 -20.70 15.03 -5.71
N GLY A 271 -19.99 14.72 -4.63
CA GLY A 271 -20.25 13.55 -3.79
C GLY A 271 -19.63 12.23 -4.26
N VAL A 272 -18.99 12.21 -5.46
CA VAL A 272 -18.21 11.06 -5.94
C VAL A 272 -16.74 11.30 -5.69
N THR A 273 -16.04 10.27 -5.21
CA THR A 273 -14.59 10.29 -5.00
C THR A 273 -13.93 9.21 -5.86
N HIS A 274 -12.73 9.51 -6.33
CA HIS A 274 -11.85 8.56 -7.01
C HIS A 274 -10.44 8.69 -6.45
N ARG A 275 -9.83 7.58 -6.08
CA ARG A 275 -8.49 7.54 -5.49
C ARG A 275 -7.52 6.88 -6.47
N ILE A 276 -6.36 7.52 -6.67
CA ILE A 276 -5.27 6.99 -7.47
C ILE A 276 -4.02 6.97 -6.61
N VAL A 277 -3.32 5.83 -6.60
CA VAL A 277 -2.04 5.67 -5.93
C VAL A 277 -0.97 5.35 -6.97
N VAL A 278 0.11 6.13 -6.94
CA VAL A 278 1.28 5.95 -7.79
C VAL A 278 2.52 5.77 -6.94
N VAL A 279 3.33 4.77 -7.26
CA VAL A 279 4.68 4.61 -6.71
C VAL A 279 5.68 4.87 -7.80
N CYS A 280 6.61 5.79 -7.56
CA CYS A 280 7.61 6.16 -8.54
C CYS A 280 8.98 6.39 -7.91
N ASN A 281 10.03 6.14 -8.70
CA ASN A 281 11.39 6.49 -8.36
C ASN A 281 11.68 7.90 -8.87
N VAL A 282 12.00 8.82 -7.98
CA VAL A 282 12.38 10.20 -8.33
C VAL A 282 13.89 10.29 -8.31
N ASN A 283 14.51 10.12 -9.48
CA ASN A 283 15.95 10.26 -9.64
C ASN A 283 16.36 11.73 -9.62
N ASN A 284 17.50 11.99 -9.02
CA ASN A 284 18.14 13.32 -9.06
C ASN A 284 19.28 13.30 -10.12
N PRO A 285 19.25 14.15 -11.16
CA PRO A 285 18.32 15.25 -11.40
C PRO A 285 16.93 14.78 -11.82
N PRO A 286 15.88 15.59 -11.58
CA PRO A 286 14.48 15.22 -11.71
C PRO A 286 13.98 14.91 -13.14
N SER A 287 14.88 14.65 -14.08
CA SER A 287 14.59 14.44 -15.50
C SER A 287 14.00 13.08 -15.87
N SER A 288 13.97 12.10 -14.95
CA SER A 288 13.38 10.79 -15.17
C SER A 288 12.64 10.29 -13.95
N THR A 289 11.32 10.44 -13.94
CA THR A 289 10.45 9.77 -12.97
C THR A 289 10.05 8.44 -13.57
N SER A 290 10.49 7.34 -12.96
CA SER A 290 10.09 5.98 -13.34
C SER A 290 8.88 5.56 -12.51
N MET A 291 7.75 5.32 -13.15
CA MET A 291 6.56 4.79 -12.50
C MET A 291 6.74 3.29 -12.29
N LEU A 292 6.65 2.85 -11.03
CA LEU A 292 6.80 1.46 -10.61
C LEU A 292 5.47 0.79 -10.34
N GLY A 293 4.48 1.55 -9.88
CA GLY A 293 3.16 1.04 -9.56
C GLY A 293 2.06 2.06 -9.81
N TRP A 294 0.87 1.54 -10.16
CA TRP A 294 -0.36 2.30 -10.36
C TRP A 294 -1.54 1.49 -9.86
N SER A 295 -2.39 2.10 -9.04
CA SER A 295 -3.68 1.53 -8.66
C SER A 295 -4.76 2.59 -8.59
N GLU A 296 -6.00 2.22 -8.91
CA GLU A 296 -7.20 3.08 -8.86
C GLU A 296 -8.29 2.39 -8.03
N GLU A 297 -8.98 3.19 -7.19
CA GLU A 297 -10.08 2.76 -6.31
C GLU A 297 -11.27 3.70 -6.40
#